data_58458590372da89a41cff1a17421f34b
#
_entry.id   58458590372da89a41cff1a17421f34b
#
_cell.length_a   1.000
_cell.length_b   1.000
_cell.length_c   1.000
_cell.angle_alpha   90.00
_cell.angle_beta   90.00
_cell.angle_gamma   90.00
#
_symmetry.space_group_name_H-M   'P 1'
#
loop_
_entity.id
_entity.type
_entity.pdbx_description
1 polymer ?
#
loop_
_entity_poly.entity_id
_entity_poly.type
_entity_poly.pdbx_seq_one_letter_code
_entity_poly.pdbx_strand_id
1 'polypeptide(L)'
;MRPGRPGGSGNSVGSRRYYSNMNSTELPATRAGRGAAFEQLREQAITLRRAGHSRREIKALLGITSNATLDRALRGEPPPEWTRRPNAKDEVRARARELRSQGLDYEEIVAALGVSKSSVSLWVRDMPRPPRLSYEETRKRAAEGVRRYWAAERPAREARREAVRAAAAADIGALSARDILIAGAIAYWCEGAKRKTYRQAETIAFINSDPDLIKLFLRFLTVAGVESTHLGFRVHIHERADVAAAEQFWRTVARAEAAQFHRTTLKRHNPRTIRKNVGADYHGCLIVSVRQSGDLYQRIEGWVRAATAG
;
A
#
# COMPACT_ATOMS: atom_id res chain seq x y z
N MET A 1 8.86 -22.99 -23.52
CA MET A 1 9.09 -24.42 -23.33
C MET A 1 8.55 -24.84 -21.97
N ARG A 2 7.46 -25.61 -21.96
CA ARG A 2 6.88 -26.23 -20.76
C ARG A 2 7.20 -27.73 -20.83
N PRO A 3 7.62 -28.40 -19.76
CA PRO A 3 7.71 -29.86 -19.74
C PRO A 3 6.38 -30.50 -19.31
N GLY A 4 6.06 -31.61 -19.98
CA GLY A 4 4.82 -32.33 -19.90
C GLY A 4 4.70 -33.23 -18.66
N ARG A 5 3.45 -33.58 -18.35
CA ARG A 5 3.06 -34.62 -17.41
C ARG A 5 3.15 -36.01 -18.04
N PRO A 6 3.55 -37.05 -17.32
CA PRO A 6 3.31 -38.43 -17.71
C PRO A 6 1.98 -38.93 -17.14
N GLY A 7 1.22 -39.62 -17.98
CA GLY A 7 0.06 -40.42 -17.60
C GLY A 7 0.50 -41.75 -17.01
N GLY A 8 -0.32 -42.28 -16.09
CA GLY A 8 -0.19 -43.59 -15.51
C GLY A 8 -1.57 -44.23 -15.39
N SER A 9 -1.85 -45.12 -16.32
CA SER A 9 -2.96 -46.09 -16.27
C SER A 9 -2.67 -47.17 -15.24
N GLY A 10 -3.68 -47.48 -14.44
CA GLY A 10 -3.63 -48.61 -13.51
C GLY A 10 -5.03 -49.21 -13.32
N ASN A 11 -5.39 -50.13 -14.18
CA ASN A 11 -6.48 -51.06 -13.96
C ASN A 11 -6.18 -51.90 -12.74
N SER A 12 -7.14 -52.06 -11.81
CA SER A 12 -7.24 -53.24 -11.00
C SER A 12 -8.70 -53.68 -10.85
N VAL A 13 -8.96 -54.77 -11.50
CA VAL A 13 -10.09 -55.66 -11.35
C VAL A 13 -10.01 -56.29 -9.96
N GLY A 14 -11.11 -56.33 -9.22
CA GLY A 14 -11.11 -57.04 -7.96
C GLY A 14 -12.45 -57.14 -7.28
N SER A 15 -13.16 -58.17 -7.61
CA SER A 15 -13.95 -59.03 -6.75
C SER A 15 -15.32 -58.54 -6.26
N ARG A 16 -16.30 -58.90 -7.05
CA ARG A 16 -17.69 -59.11 -6.56
C ARG A 16 -17.68 -60.28 -5.58
N ARG A 17 -18.00 -60.03 -4.30
CA ARG A 17 -18.49 -61.05 -3.40
C ARG A 17 -20.01 -60.96 -3.31
N TYR A 18 -20.65 -61.94 -3.84
CA TYR A 18 -22.03 -62.32 -3.59
C TYR A 18 -22.20 -62.59 -2.07
N TYR A 19 -23.09 -61.85 -1.43
CA TYR A 19 -23.80 -62.35 -0.26
C TYR A 19 -25.26 -62.42 -0.63
N SER A 20 -25.68 -63.64 -0.75
CA SER A 20 -27.04 -64.10 -0.93
C SER A 20 -27.75 -64.11 0.40
N ASN A 21 -29.01 -63.69 0.42
CA ASN A 21 -30.13 -64.09 1.27
C ASN A 21 -30.12 -63.81 2.77
N MET A 22 -31.05 -63.06 3.26
CA MET A 22 -32.37 -63.54 3.77
C MET A 22 -33.09 -62.39 4.47
N ASN A 23 -34.25 -62.16 4.12
CA ASN A 23 -35.53 -61.73 4.68
C ASN A 23 -36.26 -60.71 3.85
N SER A 24 -36.93 -61.24 2.85
CA SER A 24 -38.06 -60.55 2.21
C SER A 24 -39.22 -60.56 3.17
N THR A 25 -39.39 -59.55 3.98
CA THR A 25 -40.67 -59.29 4.63
C THR A 25 -41.59 -58.77 3.52
N GLU A 26 -42.47 -59.56 3.03
CA GLU A 26 -43.50 -59.24 2.05
C GLU A 26 -44.31 -58.05 2.54
N LEU A 27 -44.20 -56.93 1.83
CA LEU A 27 -45.01 -55.76 2.06
C LEU A 27 -46.47 -56.06 1.72
N PRO A 28 -47.45 -55.71 2.55
CA PRO A 28 -48.86 -55.98 2.29
C PRO A 28 -49.30 -55.30 1.00
N ALA A 29 -49.98 -56.08 0.11
CA ALA A 29 -50.28 -55.72 -1.28
C ALA A 29 -51.37 -54.60 -1.42
N THR A 30 -52.03 -54.18 -0.34
CA THR A 30 -53.09 -53.18 -0.35
C THR A 30 -52.57 -51.77 0.02
N ARG A 31 -53.19 -50.72 -0.54
CA ARG A 31 -52.84 -49.32 -0.26
C ARG A 31 -52.99 -48.98 1.23
N ALA A 32 -53.99 -49.54 1.92
CA ALA A 32 -54.21 -49.39 3.34
C ALA A 32 -53.11 -50.05 4.20
N GLY A 33 -52.63 -51.23 3.84
CA GLY A 33 -51.54 -51.92 4.53
C GLY A 33 -50.18 -51.23 4.40
N ARG A 34 -49.93 -50.57 3.25
CA ARG A 34 -48.71 -49.74 3.05
C ARG A 34 -48.76 -48.49 3.91
N GLY A 35 -49.94 -47.91 4.15
CA GLY A 35 -50.12 -46.76 5.04
C GLY A 35 -49.80 -47.13 6.50
N ALA A 36 -50.37 -48.24 7.00
CA ALA A 36 -50.14 -48.72 8.37
C ALA A 36 -48.65 -49.08 8.61
N ALA A 37 -48.01 -49.77 7.67
CA ALA A 37 -46.59 -50.08 7.75
C ALA A 37 -45.70 -48.85 7.77
N PHE A 38 -46.08 -47.79 7.04
CA PHE A 38 -45.33 -46.52 7.08
C PHE A 38 -45.51 -45.77 8.40
N GLU A 39 -46.69 -45.73 8.97
CA GLU A 39 -46.94 -45.11 10.29
C GLU A 39 -46.14 -45.83 11.39
N GLN A 40 -46.11 -47.18 11.38
CA GLN A 40 -45.27 -47.94 12.31
C GLN A 40 -43.79 -47.64 12.16
N LEU A 41 -43.28 -47.55 10.90
CA LEU A 41 -41.92 -47.14 10.60
C LEU A 41 -41.64 -45.70 11.10
N ARG A 42 -42.61 -44.80 10.96
CA ARG A 42 -42.54 -43.42 11.43
C ARG A 42 -42.41 -43.32 12.93
N GLU A 43 -43.24 -44.05 13.68
CA GLU A 43 -43.18 -44.10 15.14
C GLU A 43 -41.83 -44.63 15.64
N GLN A 44 -41.31 -45.69 15.02
CA GLN A 44 -40.00 -46.22 15.35
C GLN A 44 -38.88 -45.23 15.03
N ALA A 45 -38.95 -44.56 13.89
CA ALA A 45 -37.96 -43.57 13.51
C ALA A 45 -37.96 -42.38 14.48
N ILE A 46 -39.13 -41.92 14.92
CA ILE A 46 -39.28 -40.84 15.90
C ILE A 46 -38.72 -41.25 17.25
N THR A 47 -39.06 -42.45 17.71
CA THR A 47 -38.57 -43.00 18.99
C THR A 47 -37.04 -43.06 19.00
N LEU A 48 -36.43 -43.62 17.95
CA LEU A 48 -34.97 -43.65 17.81
C LEU A 48 -34.37 -42.24 17.73
N ARG A 49 -35.03 -41.29 17.05
CA ARG A 49 -34.60 -39.93 16.97
C ARG A 49 -34.58 -39.22 18.33
N ARG A 50 -35.62 -39.43 19.12
CA ARG A 50 -35.74 -38.93 20.51
C ARG A 50 -34.74 -39.57 21.45
N ALA A 51 -34.43 -40.88 21.22
CA ALA A 51 -33.35 -41.57 21.92
C ALA A 51 -31.94 -41.11 21.55
N GLY A 52 -31.82 -40.16 20.61
CA GLY A 52 -30.54 -39.53 20.25
C GLY A 52 -29.81 -40.14 19.05
N HIS A 53 -30.41 -41.12 18.37
CA HIS A 53 -29.77 -41.76 17.22
C HIS A 53 -29.60 -40.78 16.03
N SER A 54 -28.46 -40.89 15.37
CA SER A 54 -28.19 -40.14 14.13
C SER A 54 -29.06 -40.66 12.98
N ARG A 55 -29.29 -39.82 11.96
CA ARG A 55 -30.02 -40.22 10.74
C ARG A 55 -29.42 -41.47 10.07
N ARG A 56 -28.09 -41.64 10.14
CA ARG A 56 -27.38 -42.79 9.59
C ARG A 56 -27.70 -44.06 10.38
N GLU A 57 -27.69 -43.97 11.68
CA GLU A 57 -28.03 -45.12 12.57
C GLU A 57 -29.50 -45.50 12.44
N ILE A 58 -30.44 -44.55 12.42
CA ILE A 58 -31.87 -44.81 12.19
C ILE A 58 -32.09 -45.54 10.87
N LYS A 59 -31.42 -45.08 9.80
CA LYS A 59 -31.48 -45.79 8.51
C LYS A 59 -30.99 -47.22 8.60
N ALA A 60 -29.88 -47.44 9.27
CA ALA A 60 -29.32 -48.79 9.44
C ALA A 60 -30.22 -49.70 10.29
N LEU A 61 -30.74 -49.19 11.40
CA LEU A 61 -31.59 -49.95 12.33
C LEU A 61 -32.96 -50.34 11.73
N LEU A 62 -33.53 -49.43 10.92
CA LEU A 62 -34.85 -49.62 10.31
C LEU A 62 -34.81 -50.13 8.86
N GLY A 63 -33.63 -50.40 8.31
CA GLY A 63 -33.48 -50.89 6.94
C GLY A 63 -33.89 -49.84 5.87
N ILE A 64 -33.90 -48.55 6.19
CA ILE A 64 -34.33 -47.49 5.29
C ILE A 64 -33.23 -47.18 4.28
N THR A 65 -33.44 -47.43 3.02
CA THR A 65 -32.47 -47.17 1.94
C THR A 65 -32.51 -45.73 1.45
N SER A 66 -33.71 -45.13 1.41
CA SER A 66 -33.97 -43.82 0.85
C SER A 66 -33.92 -42.71 1.91
N ASN A 67 -33.18 -41.61 1.61
CA ASN A 67 -33.21 -40.40 2.44
C ASN A 67 -34.59 -39.72 2.44
N ALA A 68 -35.30 -39.75 1.29
CA ALA A 68 -36.63 -39.19 1.18
C ALA A 68 -37.66 -39.89 2.09
N THR A 69 -37.53 -41.20 2.27
CA THR A 69 -38.40 -41.98 3.21
C THR A 69 -38.11 -41.56 4.65
N LEU A 70 -36.84 -41.45 5.04
CA LEU A 70 -36.48 -40.99 6.37
C LEU A 70 -36.90 -39.52 6.62
N ASP A 71 -36.76 -38.62 5.63
CA ASP A 71 -37.20 -37.24 5.73
C ASP A 71 -38.70 -37.14 5.95
N ARG A 72 -39.47 -37.97 5.23
CA ARG A 72 -40.93 -38.03 5.40
C ARG A 72 -41.33 -38.59 6.78
N ALA A 73 -40.61 -39.62 7.26
CA ALA A 73 -40.86 -40.24 8.58
C ALA A 73 -40.54 -39.29 9.74
N LEU A 74 -39.47 -38.50 9.64
CA LEU A 74 -39.03 -37.53 10.65
C LEU A 74 -39.61 -36.13 10.45
N ARG A 75 -40.58 -35.94 9.56
CA ARG A 75 -41.16 -34.63 9.30
C ARG A 75 -41.87 -34.08 10.54
N GLY A 76 -41.48 -32.92 11.01
CA GLY A 76 -41.99 -32.27 12.22
C GLY A 76 -41.26 -32.62 13.51
N GLU A 77 -40.36 -33.62 13.49
CA GLU A 77 -39.55 -33.94 14.65
C GLU A 77 -38.28 -33.08 14.71
N PRO A 78 -38.02 -32.36 15.79
CA PRO A 78 -36.83 -31.53 15.92
C PRO A 78 -35.56 -32.38 15.96
N PRO A 79 -34.41 -31.85 15.51
CA PRO A 79 -33.14 -32.56 15.65
C PRO A 79 -32.76 -32.69 17.12
N PRO A 80 -32.11 -33.81 17.53
CA PRO A 80 -31.68 -34.05 18.92
C PRO A 80 -30.73 -32.93 19.39
N GLU A 81 -30.70 -32.67 20.69
CA GLU A 81 -29.88 -31.59 21.27
C GLU A 81 -28.38 -31.73 20.98
N TRP A 82 -27.87 -32.96 20.92
CA TRP A 82 -26.45 -33.23 20.62
C TRP A 82 -26.05 -32.82 19.18
N THR A 83 -27.01 -32.62 18.26
CA THR A 83 -26.73 -32.10 16.91
C THR A 83 -26.55 -30.58 16.92
N ARG A 84 -26.99 -29.91 17.98
CA ARG A 84 -26.68 -28.52 18.23
C ARG A 84 -25.22 -28.44 18.65
N ARG A 85 -24.33 -27.91 17.81
CA ARG A 85 -22.94 -27.69 18.17
C ARG A 85 -22.91 -26.73 19.35
N PRO A 86 -22.40 -27.10 20.53
CA PRO A 86 -22.43 -26.25 21.74
C PRO A 86 -21.58 -24.95 21.55
N ASN A 87 -20.74 -24.89 20.52
CA ASN A 87 -19.95 -23.72 20.13
C ASN A 87 -20.41 -23.08 18.81
N ALA A 88 -21.66 -23.33 18.41
CA ALA A 88 -22.25 -22.51 17.37
C ALA A 88 -22.14 -21.04 17.84
N LYS A 89 -21.77 -20.12 16.95
CA LYS A 89 -21.59 -18.68 17.26
C LYS A 89 -22.92 -17.98 17.58
N ASP A 90 -23.79 -18.61 18.38
CA ASP A 90 -25.13 -18.12 18.66
C ASP A 90 -25.12 -16.84 19.49
N GLU A 91 -24.20 -16.75 20.47
CA GLU A 91 -24.00 -15.51 21.24
C GLU A 91 -23.48 -14.37 20.34
N VAL A 92 -22.49 -14.68 19.49
CA VAL A 92 -21.92 -13.71 18.54
C VAL A 92 -22.97 -13.28 17.51
N ARG A 93 -23.83 -14.23 17.08
CA ARG A 93 -24.99 -13.94 16.22
C ARG A 93 -25.98 -13.03 16.90
N ALA A 94 -26.35 -13.32 18.16
CA ALA A 94 -27.26 -12.49 18.95
C ALA A 94 -26.67 -11.06 19.09
N ARG A 95 -25.40 -10.95 19.39
CA ARG A 95 -24.70 -9.67 19.49
C ARG A 95 -24.65 -8.91 18.15
N ALA A 96 -24.44 -9.63 17.05
CA ALA A 96 -24.49 -9.01 15.70
C ALA A 96 -25.87 -8.42 15.39
N ARG A 97 -26.94 -9.12 15.79
CA ARG A 97 -28.32 -8.64 15.60
C ARG A 97 -28.64 -7.44 16.50
N GLU A 98 -28.14 -7.43 17.73
CA GLU A 98 -28.26 -6.29 18.62
C GLU A 98 -27.55 -5.05 18.05
N LEU A 99 -26.30 -5.18 17.62
CA LEU A 99 -25.56 -4.09 16.97
C LEU A 99 -26.28 -3.59 15.72
N ARG A 100 -26.88 -4.50 14.95
CA ARG A 100 -27.69 -4.14 13.80
C ARG A 100 -28.92 -3.33 14.17
N SER A 101 -29.63 -3.69 15.27
CA SER A 101 -30.79 -2.94 15.76
C SER A 101 -30.41 -1.53 16.26
N GLN A 102 -29.16 -1.35 16.69
CA GLN A 102 -28.55 -0.06 17.04
C GLN A 102 -28.17 0.77 15.80
N GLY A 103 -28.38 0.26 14.58
CA GLY A 103 -28.13 0.96 13.32
C GLY A 103 -26.73 0.78 12.71
N LEU A 104 -25.91 -0.13 13.27
CA LEU A 104 -24.57 -0.37 12.74
C LEU A 104 -24.64 -1.06 11.37
N ASP A 105 -23.72 -0.71 10.48
CA ASP A 105 -23.55 -1.37 9.19
C ASP A 105 -22.75 -2.69 9.30
N TYR A 106 -22.58 -3.39 8.18
CA TYR A 106 -21.88 -4.68 8.18
C TYR A 106 -20.40 -4.55 8.55
N GLU A 107 -19.74 -3.47 8.17
CA GLU A 107 -18.31 -3.25 8.40
C GLU A 107 -18.06 -2.90 9.86
N GLU A 108 -18.93 -2.12 10.45
CA GLU A 108 -18.90 -1.78 11.87
C GLU A 108 -19.12 -3.04 12.74
N ILE A 109 -20.08 -3.90 12.37
CA ILE A 109 -20.34 -5.15 13.07
C ILE A 109 -19.16 -6.14 12.92
N VAL A 110 -18.57 -6.24 11.73
CA VAL A 110 -17.36 -7.04 11.48
C VAL A 110 -16.21 -6.58 12.36
N ALA A 111 -15.99 -5.27 12.42
CA ALA A 111 -14.92 -4.68 13.24
C ALA A 111 -15.15 -4.93 14.74
N ALA A 112 -16.39 -4.83 15.21
CA ALA A 112 -16.75 -5.02 16.62
C ALA A 112 -16.64 -6.49 17.09
N LEU A 113 -16.95 -7.45 16.20
CA LEU A 113 -17.08 -8.88 16.56
C LEU A 113 -15.95 -9.77 16.03
N GLY A 114 -15.09 -9.26 15.16
CA GLY A 114 -14.00 -10.05 14.57
C GLY A 114 -14.46 -11.21 13.68
N VAL A 115 -15.65 -11.11 13.06
CA VAL A 115 -16.24 -12.16 12.21
C VAL A 115 -16.26 -11.76 10.75
N SER A 116 -16.45 -12.75 9.86
CA SER A 116 -16.50 -12.48 8.42
C SER A 116 -17.75 -11.68 8.02
N LYS A 117 -17.64 -10.87 6.99
CA LYS A 117 -18.77 -10.09 6.43
C LYS A 117 -19.92 -10.98 5.94
N SER A 118 -19.60 -12.18 5.41
CA SER A 118 -20.59 -13.19 5.00
C SER A 118 -21.38 -13.75 6.18
N SER A 119 -20.74 -13.97 7.34
CA SER A 119 -21.43 -14.39 8.56
C SER A 119 -22.39 -13.30 9.04
N VAL A 120 -21.93 -12.06 9.11
CA VAL A 120 -22.81 -10.92 9.50
C VAL A 120 -23.98 -10.81 8.54
N SER A 121 -23.74 -10.82 7.23
CA SER A 121 -24.80 -10.75 6.21
C SER A 121 -25.87 -11.85 6.39
N LEU A 122 -25.43 -13.08 6.66
CA LEU A 122 -26.35 -14.21 6.92
C LEU A 122 -27.19 -13.98 8.18
N TRP A 123 -26.57 -13.47 9.25
CA TRP A 123 -27.22 -13.35 10.56
C TRP A 123 -28.22 -12.21 10.67
N VAL A 124 -28.04 -11.14 9.86
CA VAL A 124 -28.88 -9.93 9.94
C VAL A 124 -29.65 -9.62 8.64
N ARG A 125 -29.70 -10.59 7.70
CA ARG A 125 -30.34 -10.38 6.39
C ARG A 125 -31.84 -10.08 6.47
N ASP A 126 -32.51 -10.55 7.53
CA ASP A 126 -33.92 -10.38 7.83
C ASP A 126 -34.23 -9.09 8.60
N MET A 127 -33.19 -8.35 9.01
CA MET A 127 -33.34 -7.09 9.72
C MET A 127 -33.34 -5.89 8.77
N PRO A 128 -34.00 -4.79 9.16
CA PRO A 128 -34.01 -3.58 8.35
C PRO A 128 -32.57 -3.06 8.12
N ARG A 129 -32.36 -2.51 6.92
CA ARG A 129 -31.09 -1.86 6.61
C ARG A 129 -31.00 -0.54 7.38
N PRO A 130 -29.81 -0.18 7.92
CA PRO A 130 -29.63 1.14 8.49
C PRO A 130 -29.90 2.22 7.42
N PRO A 131 -30.29 3.42 7.84
CA PRO A 131 -30.48 4.52 6.93
C PRO A 131 -29.21 4.71 6.08
N ARG A 132 -29.41 5.01 4.80
CA ARG A 132 -28.26 5.30 3.91
C ARG A 132 -27.58 6.57 4.42
N LEU A 133 -26.27 6.51 4.54
CA LEU A 133 -25.48 7.70 4.81
C LEU A 133 -25.73 8.75 3.72
N SER A 134 -25.74 10.01 4.11
CA SER A 134 -25.76 11.11 3.17
C SER A 134 -24.52 11.06 2.25
N TYR A 135 -24.59 11.75 1.11
CA TYR A 135 -23.45 11.87 0.20
C TYR A 135 -22.21 12.44 0.91
N GLU A 136 -22.40 13.43 1.77
CA GLU A 136 -21.31 14.06 2.51
C GLU A 136 -20.68 13.11 3.53
N GLU A 137 -21.46 12.35 4.28
CA GLU A 137 -20.97 11.35 5.23
C GLU A 137 -20.22 10.23 4.52
N THR A 138 -20.74 9.75 3.39
CA THR A 138 -20.06 8.73 2.57
C THR A 138 -18.72 9.25 2.07
N ARG A 139 -18.66 10.49 1.57
CA ARG A 139 -17.43 11.15 1.14
C ARG A 139 -16.42 11.33 2.28
N LYS A 140 -16.89 11.74 3.46
CA LYS A 140 -16.07 11.90 4.66
C LYS A 140 -15.47 10.57 5.11
N ARG A 141 -16.28 9.50 5.19
CA ARG A 141 -15.80 8.14 5.52
C ARG A 141 -14.77 7.63 4.51
N ALA A 142 -15.03 7.80 3.22
CA ALA A 142 -14.09 7.43 2.18
C ALA A 142 -12.74 8.16 2.32
N ALA A 143 -12.78 9.49 2.55
CA ALA A 143 -11.58 10.29 2.77
C ALA A 143 -10.82 9.87 4.04
N GLU A 144 -11.52 9.50 5.11
CA GLU A 144 -10.92 8.98 6.34
C GLU A 144 -10.30 7.60 6.14
N GLY A 145 -10.95 6.73 5.37
CA GLY A 145 -10.41 5.42 4.97
C GLY A 145 -9.11 5.57 4.19
N VAL A 146 -9.09 6.45 3.20
CA VAL A 146 -7.88 6.77 2.41
C VAL A 146 -6.79 7.35 3.30
N ARG A 147 -7.10 8.28 4.21
CA ARG A 147 -6.11 8.83 5.15
C ARG A 147 -5.50 7.76 6.05
N ARG A 148 -6.32 6.86 6.62
CA ARG A 148 -5.85 5.74 7.47
C ARG A 148 -4.96 4.78 6.69
N TYR A 149 -5.37 4.41 5.46
CA TYR A 149 -4.56 3.58 4.58
C TYR A 149 -3.18 4.20 4.32
N TRP A 150 -3.15 5.47 3.89
CA TRP A 150 -1.88 6.14 3.62
C TRP A 150 -1.04 6.37 4.88
N ALA A 151 -1.67 6.61 6.03
CA ALA A 151 -0.93 6.74 7.29
C ALA A 151 -0.23 5.43 7.68
N ALA A 152 -0.85 4.29 7.43
CA ALA A 152 -0.25 2.98 7.67
C ALA A 152 0.86 2.64 6.65
N GLU A 153 0.64 2.98 5.36
CA GLU A 153 1.57 2.66 4.27
C GLU A 153 2.80 3.59 4.20
N ARG A 154 2.67 4.85 4.64
CA ARG A 154 3.74 5.85 4.53
C ARG A 154 5.07 5.40 5.12
N PRO A 155 5.14 4.83 6.36
CA PRO A 155 6.40 4.42 6.96
C PRO A 155 7.13 3.36 6.13
N ALA A 156 6.42 2.33 5.67
CA ALA A 156 6.99 1.27 4.86
C ALA A 156 7.49 1.77 3.49
N ARG A 157 6.72 2.66 2.87
CA ARG A 157 7.14 3.30 1.60
C ARG A 157 8.37 4.18 1.78
N GLU A 158 8.44 4.97 2.87
CA GLU A 158 9.60 5.82 3.12
C GLU A 158 10.84 4.99 3.47
N ALA A 159 10.69 3.95 4.27
CA ALA A 159 11.78 3.00 4.53
C ALA A 159 12.31 2.36 3.23
N ARG A 160 11.41 1.95 2.33
CA ARG A 160 11.81 1.42 1.02
C ARG A 160 12.53 2.45 0.16
N ARG A 161 12.05 3.69 0.14
CA ARG A 161 12.68 4.79 -0.60
C ARG A 161 14.08 5.06 -0.06
N GLU A 162 14.23 5.09 1.26
CA GLU A 162 15.51 5.32 1.89
C GLU A 162 16.49 4.18 1.63
N ALA A 163 16.03 2.94 1.68
CA ALA A 163 16.86 1.78 1.31
C ALA A 163 17.35 1.87 -0.15
N VAL A 164 16.49 2.30 -1.08
CA VAL A 164 16.89 2.51 -2.49
C VAL A 164 17.90 3.65 -2.61
N ARG A 165 17.68 4.77 -1.91
CA ARG A 165 18.64 5.90 -1.92
C ARG A 165 19.99 5.49 -1.34
N ALA A 166 19.98 4.77 -0.22
CA ALA A 166 21.22 4.28 0.42
C ALA A 166 21.99 3.32 -0.49
N ALA A 167 21.32 2.39 -1.15
CA ALA A 167 21.94 1.48 -2.11
C ALA A 167 22.55 2.26 -3.29
N ALA A 168 21.79 3.19 -3.90
CA ALA A 168 22.30 4.01 -5.00
C ALA A 168 23.45 4.93 -4.57
N ALA A 169 23.45 5.44 -3.34
CA ALA A 169 24.58 6.19 -2.81
C ALA A 169 25.84 5.32 -2.64
N ALA A 170 25.67 4.06 -2.25
CA ALA A 170 26.76 3.10 -2.16
C ALA A 170 27.39 2.78 -3.53
N ASP A 171 26.58 2.75 -4.61
CA ASP A 171 27.07 2.55 -5.98
C ASP A 171 28.03 3.66 -6.42
N ILE A 172 27.81 4.90 -5.98
CA ILE A 172 28.68 6.03 -6.28
C ILE A 172 29.95 6.02 -5.39
N GLY A 173 29.78 5.73 -4.10
CA GLY A 173 30.89 5.72 -3.16
C GLY A 173 31.60 7.06 -3.00
N ALA A 174 32.91 7.02 -2.74
CA ALA A 174 33.72 8.23 -2.58
C ALA A 174 34.15 8.79 -3.95
N LEU A 175 33.81 10.04 -4.22
CA LEU A 175 34.18 10.71 -5.48
C LEU A 175 35.66 11.03 -5.53
N SER A 176 36.31 10.61 -6.60
CA SER A 176 37.71 11.01 -6.95
C SER A 176 37.74 12.48 -7.42
N ALA A 177 38.92 13.06 -7.51
CA ALA A 177 39.12 14.41 -8.07
C ALA A 177 38.60 14.49 -9.51
N ARG A 178 38.76 13.43 -10.31
CA ARG A 178 38.28 13.35 -11.69
C ARG A 178 36.74 13.35 -11.73
N ASP A 179 36.11 12.60 -10.85
CA ASP A 179 34.64 12.54 -10.78
C ASP A 179 34.03 13.91 -10.40
N ILE A 180 34.66 14.59 -9.42
CA ILE A 180 34.27 15.94 -9.02
C ILE A 180 34.46 16.93 -10.17
N LEU A 181 35.57 16.81 -10.93
CA LEU A 181 35.82 17.66 -12.08
C LEU A 181 34.77 17.51 -13.16
N ILE A 182 34.40 16.28 -13.52
CA ILE A 182 33.38 15.98 -14.52
C ILE A 182 32.01 16.47 -14.03
N ALA A 183 31.62 16.08 -12.81
CA ALA A 183 30.32 16.43 -12.24
C ALA A 183 30.16 17.96 -12.14
N GLY A 184 31.18 18.66 -11.66
CA GLY A 184 31.15 20.10 -11.53
C GLY A 184 31.14 20.85 -12.86
N ALA A 185 31.90 20.39 -13.86
CA ALA A 185 31.88 20.96 -15.20
C ALA A 185 30.51 20.80 -15.86
N ILE A 186 29.89 19.64 -15.76
CA ILE A 186 28.52 19.40 -16.27
C ILE A 186 27.49 20.23 -15.49
N ALA A 187 27.57 20.27 -14.14
CA ALA A 187 26.71 21.12 -13.33
C ALA A 187 26.79 22.60 -13.76
N TYR A 188 28.01 23.11 -13.95
CA TYR A 188 28.18 24.47 -14.47
C TYR A 188 27.59 24.62 -15.88
N TRP A 189 27.78 23.64 -16.75
CA TRP A 189 27.19 23.68 -18.09
C TRP A 189 25.66 23.74 -18.07
N CYS A 190 25.01 23.11 -17.11
CA CYS A 190 23.54 23.17 -16.97
C CYS A 190 23.07 24.49 -16.37
N GLU A 191 23.67 24.95 -15.27
CA GLU A 191 23.14 26.01 -14.41
C GLU A 191 24.00 27.29 -14.39
N GLY A 192 25.21 27.24 -14.92
CA GLY A 192 26.14 28.36 -14.92
C GLY A 192 25.84 29.44 -15.98
N ALA A 193 26.38 30.61 -15.75
CA ALA A 193 26.33 31.67 -16.74
C ALA A 193 27.20 31.31 -17.95
N LYS A 194 26.63 31.47 -19.16
CA LYS A 194 27.30 31.16 -20.43
C LYS A 194 27.51 32.44 -21.24
N ARG A 195 28.59 32.42 -22.02
CA ARG A 195 28.81 33.45 -23.03
C ARG A 195 27.67 33.46 -24.05
N LYS A 196 27.19 34.61 -24.40
CA LYS A 196 26.15 34.82 -25.42
C LYS A 196 26.66 35.77 -26.48
N THR A 197 26.12 35.70 -27.69
CA THR A 197 26.52 36.57 -28.80
C THR A 197 26.47 38.06 -28.45
N TYR A 198 25.51 38.47 -27.62
CA TYR A 198 25.33 39.86 -27.15
C TYR A 198 26.05 40.17 -25.82
N ARG A 199 26.63 39.17 -25.15
CA ARG A 199 27.38 39.31 -23.89
C ARG A 199 28.58 38.37 -23.90
N GLN A 200 29.71 38.91 -24.26
CA GLN A 200 30.98 38.17 -24.43
C GLN A 200 31.74 37.93 -23.11
N ALA A 201 31.13 38.16 -21.97
CA ALA A 201 31.78 37.97 -20.68
C ALA A 201 32.08 36.49 -20.37
N GLU A 202 33.34 36.17 -20.20
CA GLU A 202 33.87 34.86 -19.81
C GLU A 202 34.12 34.84 -18.29
N THR A 203 33.03 35.00 -17.52
CA THR A 203 33.09 35.05 -16.07
C THR A 203 32.30 33.88 -15.49
N ILE A 204 32.88 33.20 -14.52
CA ILE A 204 32.21 32.13 -13.81
C ILE A 204 31.21 32.75 -12.84
N ALA A 205 29.93 32.43 -13.06
CA ALA A 205 28.86 32.71 -12.13
C ALA A 205 27.88 31.52 -12.15
N PHE A 206 27.67 30.90 -10.98
CA PHE A 206 26.83 29.78 -10.79
C PHE A 206 25.72 30.15 -9.80
N ILE A 207 24.46 29.95 -10.15
CA ILE A 207 23.32 30.29 -9.30
C ILE A 207 22.45 29.07 -9.07
N ASN A 208 22.21 28.74 -7.81
CA ASN A 208 21.29 27.65 -7.47
C ASN A 208 20.63 27.87 -6.11
N SER A 209 19.48 27.23 -5.88
CA SER A 209 18.76 27.19 -4.62
C SER A 209 19.01 25.89 -3.85
N ASP A 210 19.64 24.90 -4.45
CA ASP A 210 19.95 23.62 -3.83
C ASP A 210 21.33 23.71 -3.12
N PRO A 211 21.37 23.53 -1.79
CA PRO A 211 22.61 23.65 -1.04
C PRO A 211 23.62 22.53 -1.39
N ASP A 212 23.15 21.35 -1.76
CA ASP A 212 24.07 20.23 -2.06
C ASP A 212 24.72 20.44 -3.43
N LEU A 213 24.00 21.00 -4.39
CA LEU A 213 24.55 21.38 -5.67
C LEU A 213 25.57 22.54 -5.52
N ILE A 214 25.31 23.49 -4.64
CA ILE A 214 26.29 24.55 -4.29
C ILE A 214 27.56 23.92 -3.67
N LYS A 215 27.42 22.99 -2.70
CA LYS A 215 28.57 22.30 -2.11
C LYS A 215 29.40 21.53 -3.15
N LEU A 216 28.71 20.82 -4.06
CA LEU A 216 29.38 20.11 -5.16
C LEU A 216 30.17 21.10 -6.03
N PHE A 217 29.58 22.23 -6.40
CA PHE A 217 30.23 23.24 -7.22
C PHE A 217 31.45 23.87 -6.50
N LEU A 218 31.36 24.13 -5.21
CA LEU A 218 32.50 24.62 -4.42
C LEU A 218 33.64 23.59 -4.35
N ARG A 219 33.32 22.30 -4.15
CA ARG A 219 34.32 21.21 -4.24
C ARG A 219 34.98 21.16 -5.62
N PHE A 220 34.18 21.33 -6.68
CA PHE A 220 34.69 21.41 -8.05
C PHE A 220 35.68 22.56 -8.22
N LEU A 221 35.37 23.75 -7.73
CA LEU A 221 36.25 24.91 -7.81
C LEU A 221 37.60 24.66 -7.08
N THR A 222 37.56 24.01 -5.92
CA THR A 222 38.76 23.59 -5.18
C THR A 222 39.59 22.62 -6.02
N VAL A 223 39.00 21.59 -6.61
CA VAL A 223 39.69 20.59 -7.46
C VAL A 223 40.24 21.27 -8.74
N ALA A 224 39.55 22.26 -9.27
CA ALA A 224 40.00 23.05 -10.41
C ALA A 224 41.14 24.03 -10.08
N GLY A 225 41.57 24.13 -8.80
CA GLY A 225 42.65 24.98 -8.35
C GLY A 225 42.25 26.42 -8.07
N VAL A 226 40.98 26.70 -7.82
CA VAL A 226 40.50 28.05 -7.46
C VAL A 226 40.71 28.32 -5.99
N GLU A 227 41.44 29.34 -5.65
CA GLU A 227 41.62 29.79 -4.28
C GLU A 227 40.40 30.44 -3.71
N SER A 228 40.13 30.26 -2.45
CA SER A 228 38.92 30.82 -1.75
C SER A 228 38.85 32.35 -1.82
N THR A 229 39.99 33.00 -1.89
CA THR A 229 40.11 34.48 -2.07
C THR A 229 39.55 35.01 -3.36
N HIS A 230 39.43 34.16 -4.39
CA HIS A 230 38.80 34.54 -5.68
C HIS A 230 37.28 34.35 -5.69
N LEU A 231 36.72 33.71 -4.64
CA LEU A 231 35.27 33.47 -4.56
C LEU A 231 34.53 34.70 -4.03
N GLY A 232 33.41 34.97 -4.67
CA GLY A 232 32.42 35.96 -4.19
C GLY A 232 31.03 35.33 -4.14
N PHE A 233 30.29 35.63 -3.11
CA PHE A 233 28.95 35.09 -2.84
C PHE A 233 27.92 36.21 -2.83
N ARG A 234 26.72 35.93 -3.34
CA ARG A 234 25.59 36.83 -3.28
C ARG A 234 24.30 36.07 -3.12
N VAL A 235 23.54 36.41 -2.09
CA VAL A 235 22.19 35.86 -1.91
C VAL A 235 21.21 36.57 -2.83
N HIS A 236 20.37 35.81 -3.49
CA HIS A 236 19.31 36.29 -4.36
C HIS A 236 17.97 35.79 -3.83
N ILE A 237 17.25 36.66 -3.15
CA ILE A 237 16.06 36.27 -2.37
C ILE A 237 14.93 37.26 -2.59
N HIS A 238 13.71 36.87 -2.27
CA HIS A 238 12.56 37.74 -2.36
C HIS A 238 12.52 38.74 -1.20
N GLU A 239 12.11 39.97 -1.44
CA GLU A 239 12.07 41.06 -0.46
C GLU A 239 11.24 40.77 0.82
N ARG A 240 10.26 39.85 0.74
CA ARG A 240 9.39 39.45 1.85
C ARG A 240 9.92 38.27 2.65
N ALA A 241 11.07 37.72 2.31
CA ALA A 241 11.66 36.59 3.01
C ALA A 241 12.59 37.10 4.14
N ASP A 242 12.94 36.21 5.06
CA ASP A 242 13.93 36.49 6.07
C ASP A 242 15.34 36.51 5.43
N VAL A 243 15.81 37.71 5.12
CA VAL A 243 17.11 37.93 4.46
C VAL A 243 18.25 37.54 5.39
N ALA A 244 18.16 37.85 6.70
CA ALA A 244 19.21 37.55 7.66
C ALA A 244 19.39 36.04 7.87
N ALA A 245 18.29 35.32 8.03
CA ALA A 245 18.31 33.86 8.12
C ALA A 245 18.88 33.22 6.83
N ALA A 246 18.52 33.73 5.66
CA ALA A 246 19.03 33.22 4.38
C ALA A 246 20.55 33.47 4.22
N GLU A 247 21.03 34.65 4.59
CA GLU A 247 22.48 34.96 4.57
C GLU A 247 23.25 34.04 5.52
N GLN A 248 22.75 33.84 6.73
CA GLN A 248 23.38 32.94 7.69
C GLN A 248 23.38 31.49 7.19
N PHE A 249 22.28 31.02 6.62
CA PHE A 249 22.19 29.71 6.00
C PHE A 249 23.27 29.51 4.93
N TRP A 250 23.35 30.45 3.97
CA TRP A 250 24.30 30.34 2.87
C TRP A 250 25.76 30.50 3.30
N ARG A 251 26.05 31.28 4.34
CA ARG A 251 27.40 31.33 4.94
C ARG A 251 27.81 29.96 5.49
N THR A 252 26.89 29.31 6.18
CA THR A 252 27.11 27.96 6.72
C THR A 252 27.33 26.93 5.59
N VAL A 253 26.50 26.96 4.55
CA VAL A 253 26.62 26.06 3.38
C VAL A 253 27.93 26.28 2.64
N ALA A 254 28.30 27.54 2.38
CA ALA A 254 29.52 27.89 1.65
C ALA A 254 30.78 27.78 2.50
N ARG A 255 30.68 27.71 3.84
CA ARG A 255 31.81 27.78 4.78
C ARG A 255 32.69 29.02 4.51
N ALA A 256 32.04 30.16 4.23
CA ALA A 256 32.69 31.36 3.78
C ALA A 256 32.54 32.53 4.76
N GLU A 257 33.53 33.40 4.80
CA GLU A 257 33.56 34.56 5.64
C GLU A 257 32.56 35.63 5.17
N ALA A 258 32.07 36.46 6.08
CA ALA A 258 31.14 37.53 5.78
C ALA A 258 31.67 38.52 4.71
N ALA A 259 32.98 38.76 4.72
CA ALA A 259 33.66 39.63 3.77
C ALA A 259 33.58 39.17 2.29
N GLN A 260 33.35 37.88 2.08
CA GLN A 260 33.19 37.31 0.73
C GLN A 260 31.75 37.48 0.19
N PHE A 261 30.81 37.87 1.06
CA PHE A 261 29.40 38.07 0.69
C PHE A 261 29.17 39.51 0.21
N HIS A 262 28.70 39.62 -1.01
CA HIS A 262 28.24 40.88 -1.57
C HIS A 262 26.81 41.18 -1.12
N ARG A 263 26.40 42.45 -1.23
CA ARG A 263 25.04 42.90 -0.91
C ARG A 263 23.99 41.99 -1.57
N THR A 264 23.07 41.48 -0.74
CA THR A 264 21.94 40.61 -1.17
C THR A 264 21.08 41.33 -2.21
N THR A 265 20.71 40.58 -3.24
CA THR A 265 19.79 41.07 -4.27
C THR A 265 18.36 40.68 -3.91
N LEU A 266 17.51 41.69 -3.77
CA LEU A 266 16.11 41.49 -3.44
C LEU A 266 15.27 41.45 -4.72
N LYS A 267 14.54 40.32 -4.92
CA LYS A 267 13.52 40.20 -5.97
C LYS A 267 12.22 40.85 -5.51
N ARG A 268 11.70 41.76 -6.30
CA ARG A 268 10.42 42.42 -6.00
C ARG A 268 9.24 41.50 -6.17
N HIS A 269 8.22 41.71 -5.37
CA HIS A 269 6.97 40.96 -5.48
C HIS A 269 6.26 41.23 -6.80
N ASN A 270 5.87 40.14 -7.51
CA ASN A 270 4.97 40.25 -8.64
C ASN A 270 3.56 39.86 -8.19
N PRO A 271 2.60 40.79 -8.11
CA PRO A 271 1.25 40.51 -7.61
C PRO A 271 0.45 39.52 -8.48
N ARG A 272 0.90 39.28 -9.72
CA ARG A 272 0.26 38.33 -10.65
C ARG A 272 0.66 36.85 -10.38
N THR A 273 1.62 36.59 -9.50
CA THR A 273 2.09 35.24 -9.23
C THR A 273 1.82 34.85 -7.79
N ILE A 274 1.14 33.69 -7.61
CA ILE A 274 0.96 33.08 -6.30
C ILE A 274 2.20 32.22 -6.01
N ARG A 275 3.01 32.66 -5.03
CA ARG A 275 4.18 31.90 -4.61
C ARG A 275 3.77 30.73 -3.71
N LYS A 276 4.25 29.54 -4.06
CA LYS A 276 4.02 28.31 -3.26
C LYS A 276 5.12 28.05 -2.23
N ASN A 277 6.34 28.55 -2.48
CA ASN A 277 7.50 28.35 -1.61
C ASN A 277 7.74 29.63 -0.78
N VAL A 278 7.14 29.70 0.42
CA VAL A 278 7.15 30.84 1.33
C VAL A 278 7.40 30.44 2.80
N GLY A 279 7.81 29.17 3.03
CA GLY A 279 8.05 28.65 4.39
C GLY A 279 9.38 29.09 5.00
N ALA A 280 9.60 28.66 6.24
CA ALA A 280 10.85 28.88 6.98
C ALA A 280 12.10 28.31 6.28
N ASP A 281 11.92 27.30 5.44
CA ASP A 281 12.99 26.65 4.67
C ASP A 281 13.34 27.37 3.36
N TYR A 282 12.76 28.55 3.12
CA TYR A 282 13.03 29.32 1.90
C TYR A 282 14.21 30.27 2.09
N HIS A 283 15.37 29.90 1.56
CA HIS A 283 16.62 30.68 1.65
C HIS A 283 17.02 31.36 0.33
N GLY A 284 16.13 31.39 -0.68
CA GLY A 284 16.45 31.96 -2.00
C GLY A 284 17.50 31.14 -2.76
N CYS A 285 18.31 31.82 -3.57
CA CYS A 285 19.41 31.21 -4.31
C CYS A 285 20.73 31.83 -3.88
N LEU A 286 21.82 31.05 -3.91
CA LEU A 286 23.18 31.58 -3.82
C LEU A 286 23.77 31.76 -5.22
N ILE A 287 24.40 32.86 -5.47
CA ILE A 287 25.27 33.07 -6.61
C ILE A 287 26.71 32.93 -6.12
N VAL A 288 27.44 31.99 -6.73
CA VAL A 288 28.87 31.82 -6.55
C VAL A 288 29.54 32.43 -7.78
N SER A 289 30.41 33.39 -7.57
CA SER A 289 31.18 34.06 -8.63
C SER A 289 32.68 33.83 -8.41
N VAL A 290 33.44 33.71 -9.50
CA VAL A 290 34.89 33.58 -9.46
C VAL A 290 35.50 34.77 -10.16
N ARG A 291 36.39 35.51 -9.46
CA ARG A 291 37.12 36.63 -10.03
C ARG A 291 38.20 36.10 -10.99
N GLN A 292 38.50 36.86 -12.03
CA GLN A 292 39.56 36.56 -13.03
C GLN A 292 39.43 35.14 -13.60
N SER A 293 38.24 34.75 -13.99
CA SER A 293 37.89 33.37 -14.31
C SER A 293 37.85 33.03 -15.80
N GLY A 294 38.44 33.88 -16.69
CA GLY A 294 38.42 33.62 -18.13
C GLY A 294 39.06 32.24 -18.51
N ASP A 295 40.26 31.96 -18.01
CA ASP A 295 40.92 30.69 -18.29
C ASP A 295 40.15 29.50 -17.71
N LEU A 296 39.58 29.64 -16.52
CA LEU A 296 38.71 28.62 -15.93
C LEU A 296 37.48 28.37 -16.78
N TYR A 297 36.89 29.46 -17.34
CA TYR A 297 35.73 29.33 -18.23
C TYR A 297 36.09 28.46 -19.46
N GLN A 298 37.24 28.74 -20.11
CA GLN A 298 37.69 27.98 -21.26
C GLN A 298 38.03 26.51 -20.90
N ARG A 299 38.60 26.27 -19.71
CA ARG A 299 38.84 24.94 -19.22
C ARG A 299 37.54 24.15 -19.02
N ILE A 300 36.53 24.80 -18.47
CA ILE A 300 35.18 24.19 -18.30
C ILE A 300 34.60 23.77 -19.65
N GLU A 301 34.65 24.69 -20.65
CA GLU A 301 34.19 24.36 -22.01
C GLU A 301 34.96 23.18 -22.61
N GLY A 302 36.27 23.11 -22.39
CA GLY A 302 37.10 21.97 -22.80
C GLY A 302 36.70 20.65 -22.12
N TRP A 303 36.48 20.68 -20.79
CA TRP A 303 36.07 19.50 -20.03
C TRP A 303 34.69 19.00 -20.44
N VAL A 304 33.73 19.93 -20.64
CA VAL A 304 32.39 19.55 -21.11
C VAL A 304 32.46 18.93 -22.50
N ARG A 305 33.23 19.54 -23.43
CA ARG A 305 33.44 19.00 -24.78
C ARG A 305 34.01 17.61 -24.73
N ALA A 306 35.03 17.37 -23.91
CA ALA A 306 35.66 16.05 -23.74
C ALA A 306 34.70 15.03 -23.12
N ALA A 307 33.85 15.45 -22.17
CA ALA A 307 32.87 14.56 -21.52
C ALA A 307 31.67 14.22 -22.40
N THR A 308 31.37 15.05 -23.43
CA THR A 308 30.22 14.88 -24.33
C THR A 308 30.60 14.33 -25.72
N ALA A 309 31.88 14.39 -26.09
CA ALA A 309 32.41 13.72 -27.27
C ALA A 309 32.72 12.27 -26.92
N GLY A 310 31.69 11.39 -26.99
CA GLY A 310 31.82 9.96 -26.82
C GLY A 310 32.18 9.26 -28.10
#